data_64cd9d3e30dd64f15983faed52fff58d
#
_entry.id   64cd9d3e30dd64f15983faed52fff58d
#
_cell.length_a   1.000
_cell.length_b   1.000
_cell.length_c   1.000
_cell.angle_alpha   90.00
_cell.angle_beta   90.00
_cell.angle_gamma   90.00
#
_symmetry.space_group_name_H-M   'P 1'
#
loop_
_entity.id
_entity.type
_entity.pdbx_description
1 polymer ?
#
loop_
_entity_poly.entity_id
_entity_poly.type
_entity_poly.pdbx_seq_one_letter_code
_entity_poly.pdbx_strand_id
1 'polypeptide(L)'
;MSSLTKSLYVRVVFIFLAAVIVSLFLSLILITRLFENQAISYIQEEMIESGQEIIESYSEAYPQHSAVLAKGISVTSANSVNFYGPDGGLLHEEALNGGKRIELDQETISYVLNGGVYRGSERGPKSLLVGLPFEIEGQRFAVFMEPSIGPFMTLILRFFQFELLFSLLFGSALILLAAQYIVKPLKKLTNATRRMSKGDFSFELRSKRKDEIGQLTRSFGSMAKELGTLEKIRQRFVSNVSHEIQSPLTSIKGFTKALKQKKMDEDSRLRLLTIIEDETERLSRLGEDLLQLSALEYEHLRLNLGALRLDEQLRKCVISLEPQWAPKNLRIELELEEIEVHADEDRVYRLWINLLSNAIKFTGPDGEIFVTAKRKGDKAIVLVRDTGSGIPENDLSSIFQPFYKADPSRTSASGGNGIGLSIVKRIVDLHHGEIQVTSSPGEGTEFKVTLPLDQPSNKM
;
A
#
# COMPACT_ATOMS: atom_id res chain seq x y z
N MET A 1 18.08 -5.83 25.97
CA MET A 1 17.85 -6.74 24.82
C MET A 1 16.42 -6.74 24.25
N SER A 2 15.39 -6.16 24.89
CA SER A 2 13.98 -6.26 24.47
C SER A 2 13.49 -5.29 23.36
N SER A 3 14.27 -4.30 22.94
CA SER A 3 13.83 -3.34 21.90
C SER A 3 14.30 -3.70 20.49
N LEU A 4 15.41 -4.42 20.36
CA LEU A 4 15.96 -4.83 19.05
C LEU A 4 15.07 -5.90 18.37
N THR A 5 14.50 -6.84 19.14
CA THR A 5 13.64 -7.91 18.62
C THR A 5 12.24 -7.42 18.15
N LYS A 6 11.84 -6.19 18.49
CA LYS A 6 10.57 -5.59 18.04
C LYS A 6 10.65 -4.96 16.63
N SER A 7 11.84 -4.79 16.09
CA SER A 7 12.01 -4.24 14.73
C SER A 7 11.66 -5.29 13.68
N LEU A 8 10.75 -4.96 12.76
CA LEU A 8 10.42 -5.79 11.59
C LEU A 8 11.68 -6.20 10.82
N TYR A 9 12.64 -5.29 10.71
CA TYR A 9 13.94 -5.53 10.08
C TYR A 9 14.68 -6.71 10.75
N VAL A 10 14.83 -6.68 12.06
CA VAL A 10 15.52 -7.74 12.81
C VAL A 10 14.79 -9.09 12.70
N ARG A 11 13.46 -9.08 12.76
CA ARG A 11 12.67 -10.31 12.59
C ARG A 11 12.84 -10.91 11.20
N VAL A 12 12.75 -10.12 10.14
CA VAL A 12 12.94 -10.59 8.76
C VAL A 12 14.34 -11.18 8.57
N VAL A 13 15.38 -10.47 9.04
CA VAL A 13 16.76 -10.97 8.96
C VAL A 13 16.92 -12.27 9.74
N PHE A 14 16.34 -12.36 10.93
CA PHE A 14 16.46 -13.57 11.78
C PHE A 14 15.73 -14.78 11.18
N ILE A 15 14.51 -14.58 10.66
CA ILE A 15 13.74 -15.66 10.01
C ILE A 15 14.49 -16.18 8.76
N PHE A 16 15.03 -15.29 7.94
CA PHE A 16 15.80 -15.69 6.76
C PHE A 16 17.10 -16.42 7.13
N LEU A 17 17.84 -15.94 8.13
CA LEU A 17 19.06 -16.59 8.62
C LEU A 17 18.75 -17.99 9.15
N ALA A 18 17.70 -18.13 9.94
CA ALA A 18 17.24 -19.43 10.40
C ALA A 18 16.84 -20.35 9.25
N ALA A 19 16.12 -19.82 8.25
CA ALA A 19 15.72 -20.59 7.05
C ALA A 19 16.94 -21.08 6.24
N VAL A 20 17.97 -20.24 6.07
CA VAL A 20 19.21 -20.63 5.38
C VAL A 20 19.93 -21.73 6.14
N ILE A 21 20.08 -21.60 7.45
CA ILE A 21 20.74 -22.62 8.28
C ILE A 21 19.98 -23.95 8.23
N VAL A 22 18.65 -23.92 8.36
CA VAL A 22 17.79 -25.12 8.28
C VAL A 22 17.89 -25.76 6.88
N SER A 23 17.88 -24.95 5.82
CA SER A 23 17.99 -25.43 4.43
C SER A 23 19.34 -26.12 4.20
N LEU A 24 20.45 -25.53 4.66
CA LEU A 24 21.79 -26.13 4.55
C LEU A 24 21.87 -27.46 5.31
N PHE A 25 21.31 -27.51 6.51
CA PHE A 25 21.28 -28.75 7.32
C PHE A 25 20.43 -29.84 6.66
N LEU A 26 19.25 -29.49 6.15
CA LEU A 26 18.40 -30.44 5.41
C LEU A 26 19.05 -30.91 4.12
N SER A 27 19.71 -30.03 3.38
CA SER A 27 20.46 -30.37 2.16
C SER A 27 21.57 -31.36 2.43
N LEU A 28 22.35 -31.15 3.52
CA LEU A 28 23.41 -32.06 3.91
C LEU A 28 22.86 -33.47 4.22
N ILE A 29 21.78 -33.55 5.02
CA ILE A 29 21.14 -34.85 5.33
C ILE A 29 20.62 -35.52 4.05
N LEU A 30 19.96 -34.75 3.18
CA LEU A 30 19.39 -35.29 1.95
C LEU A 30 20.46 -35.81 0.99
N ILE A 31 21.54 -35.07 0.77
CA ILE A 31 22.67 -35.44 -0.07
C ILE A 31 23.33 -36.75 0.47
N THR A 32 23.61 -36.77 1.77
CA THR A 32 24.19 -37.96 2.39
C THR A 32 23.29 -39.19 2.18
N ARG A 33 21.97 -39.07 2.42
CA ARG A 33 21.03 -40.19 2.25
C ARG A 33 20.87 -40.66 0.81
N LEU A 34 20.87 -39.74 -0.17
CA LEU A 34 20.67 -40.09 -1.58
C LEU A 34 21.91 -40.68 -2.22
N PHE A 35 23.11 -40.22 -1.87
CA PHE A 35 24.34 -40.57 -2.56
C PHE A 35 25.22 -41.53 -1.79
N GLU A 36 24.94 -41.85 -0.51
CA GLU A 36 25.76 -42.78 0.30
C GLU A 36 26.01 -44.12 -0.41
N ASN A 37 24.95 -44.79 -0.88
CA ASN A 37 25.05 -46.08 -1.52
C ASN A 37 25.77 -46.02 -2.87
N GLN A 38 25.55 -44.97 -3.65
CA GLN A 38 26.22 -44.79 -4.93
C GLN A 38 27.72 -44.53 -4.75
N ALA A 39 28.08 -43.72 -3.76
CA ALA A 39 29.48 -43.45 -3.45
C ALA A 39 30.22 -44.71 -2.98
N ILE A 40 29.59 -45.52 -2.12
CA ILE A 40 30.15 -46.79 -1.64
C ILE A 40 30.37 -47.74 -2.83
N SER A 41 29.37 -47.94 -3.70
CA SER A 41 29.48 -48.82 -4.86
C SER A 41 30.57 -48.37 -5.84
N TYR A 42 30.67 -47.07 -6.08
CA TYR A 42 31.71 -46.51 -6.96
C TYR A 42 33.13 -46.76 -6.42
N ILE A 43 33.34 -46.48 -5.13
CA ILE A 43 34.64 -46.71 -4.46
C ILE A 43 34.99 -48.22 -4.46
N GLN A 44 34.02 -49.09 -4.19
CA GLN A 44 34.25 -50.53 -4.21
C GLN A 44 34.64 -51.05 -5.62
N GLU A 45 34.01 -50.51 -6.67
CA GLU A 45 34.31 -50.88 -8.06
C GLU A 45 35.71 -50.44 -8.47
N GLU A 46 36.11 -49.21 -8.16
CA GLU A 46 37.47 -48.70 -8.39
C GLU A 46 38.53 -49.50 -7.60
N MET A 47 38.19 -49.93 -6.39
CA MET A 47 39.07 -50.76 -5.58
C MET A 47 39.21 -52.22 -6.15
N ILE A 48 38.14 -52.75 -6.74
CA ILE A 48 38.20 -54.04 -7.40
C ILE A 48 39.14 -54.02 -8.62
N GLU A 49 39.01 -52.97 -9.45
CA GLU A 49 39.86 -52.74 -10.60
C GLU A 49 41.33 -52.58 -10.21
N SER A 50 41.63 -51.69 -9.26
CA SER A 50 42.99 -51.54 -8.72
C SER A 50 43.51 -52.83 -8.05
N GLY A 51 42.63 -53.58 -7.41
CA GLY A 51 42.98 -54.84 -6.76
C GLY A 51 43.38 -55.91 -7.75
N GLN A 52 42.76 -55.99 -8.93
CA GLN A 52 43.14 -56.89 -10.01
C GLN A 52 44.57 -56.58 -10.55
N GLU A 53 44.90 -55.30 -10.74
CA GLU A 53 46.25 -54.85 -11.12
C GLU A 53 47.31 -55.24 -10.07
N ILE A 54 46.96 -55.09 -8.78
CA ILE A 54 47.80 -55.50 -7.65
C ILE A 54 48.01 -57.03 -7.67
N ILE A 55 46.96 -57.81 -7.88
CA ILE A 55 47.05 -59.27 -7.96
C ILE A 55 47.97 -59.74 -9.12
N GLU A 56 47.80 -59.13 -10.29
CA GLU A 56 48.62 -59.44 -11.42
C GLU A 56 50.11 -59.20 -11.13
N SER A 57 50.42 -57.98 -10.62
CA SER A 57 51.79 -57.63 -10.23
C SER A 57 52.35 -58.49 -9.12
N TYR A 58 51.53 -58.88 -8.14
CA TYR A 58 51.92 -59.73 -7.04
C TYR A 58 52.20 -61.20 -7.50
N SER A 59 51.37 -61.71 -8.42
CA SER A 59 51.49 -63.03 -8.96
C SER A 59 52.76 -63.18 -9.77
N GLU A 60 53.16 -62.18 -10.53
CA GLU A 60 54.42 -62.14 -11.27
C GLU A 60 55.67 -62.14 -10.36
N ALA A 61 55.57 -61.47 -9.21
CA ALA A 61 56.66 -61.34 -8.23
C ALA A 61 56.82 -62.51 -7.28
N TYR A 62 55.84 -63.41 -7.23
CA TYR A 62 55.81 -64.51 -6.30
C TYR A 62 56.74 -65.69 -6.76
N PRO A 63 57.45 -66.40 -5.84
CA PRO A 63 57.59 -66.08 -4.42
C PRO A 63 58.79 -65.14 -4.10
N GLN A 64 59.73 -64.96 -5.05
CA GLN A 64 61.07 -64.40 -4.76
C GLN A 64 61.05 -62.94 -4.39
N HIS A 65 60.13 -62.15 -4.95
CA HIS A 65 60.06 -60.69 -4.74
C HIS A 65 58.73 -60.20 -4.15
N SER A 66 57.83 -61.11 -3.77
CA SER A 66 56.49 -60.82 -3.29
C SER A 66 56.50 -59.93 -2.01
N ALA A 67 57.41 -60.16 -1.07
CA ALA A 67 57.55 -59.37 0.16
C ALA A 67 57.98 -57.94 -0.12
N VAL A 68 58.87 -57.70 -1.06
CA VAL A 68 59.31 -56.36 -1.47
C VAL A 68 58.22 -55.64 -2.18
N LEU A 69 57.49 -56.30 -3.03
CA LEU A 69 56.36 -55.75 -3.75
C LEU A 69 55.18 -55.38 -2.79
N ALA A 70 54.82 -56.30 -1.88
CA ALA A 70 53.80 -56.06 -0.85
C ALA A 70 54.14 -54.83 0.00
N LYS A 71 55.42 -54.66 0.38
CA LYS A 71 55.90 -53.46 1.05
C LYS A 71 55.78 -52.20 0.19
N GLY A 72 56.15 -52.30 -1.07
CA GLY A 72 56.00 -51.20 -2.03
C GLY A 72 54.54 -50.73 -2.18
N ILE A 73 53.64 -51.70 -2.36
CA ILE A 73 52.21 -51.47 -2.50
C ILE A 73 51.65 -50.81 -1.17
N SER A 74 52.02 -51.34 0.01
CA SER A 74 51.55 -50.82 1.28
C SER A 74 52.00 -49.35 1.54
N VAL A 75 53.11 -48.92 0.96
CA VAL A 75 53.67 -47.55 1.13
C VAL A 75 53.15 -46.61 0.07
N THR A 76 52.94 -47.06 -1.18
CA THR A 76 52.57 -46.21 -2.32
C THR A 76 51.07 -46.16 -2.57
N SER A 77 50.34 -47.20 -2.19
CA SER A 77 48.90 -47.27 -2.38
C SER A 77 48.17 -46.28 -1.45
N ALA A 78 47.17 -45.62 -2.00
CA ALA A 78 46.22 -44.85 -1.18
C ALA A 78 45.30 -45.74 -0.31
N ASN A 79 45.38 -47.05 -0.50
CA ASN A 79 44.60 -48.06 0.19
C ASN A 79 45.48 -48.88 1.13
N SER A 80 44.95 -49.32 2.28
CA SER A 80 45.58 -50.34 3.11
C SER A 80 45.34 -51.69 2.40
N VAL A 81 46.42 -52.41 2.06
CA VAL A 81 46.37 -53.68 1.34
C VAL A 81 46.97 -54.76 2.19
N ASN A 82 46.25 -55.86 2.43
CA ASN A 82 46.69 -57.00 3.20
C ASN A 82 46.52 -58.28 2.40
N PHE A 83 47.55 -59.11 2.34
CA PHE A 83 47.58 -60.39 1.65
C PHE A 83 47.44 -61.56 2.63
N TYR A 84 46.62 -62.56 2.30
CA TYR A 84 46.39 -63.74 3.09
C TYR A 84 46.73 -65.00 2.32
N GLY A 85 47.44 -65.93 2.99
CA GLY A 85 47.83 -67.20 2.40
C GLY A 85 46.74 -68.27 2.38
N PRO A 86 47.02 -69.44 1.83
CA PRO A 86 46.07 -70.58 1.77
C PRO A 86 45.61 -71.11 3.13
N ASP A 87 46.39 -70.85 4.18
CA ASP A 87 46.09 -71.17 5.58
C ASP A 87 45.23 -70.10 6.30
N GLY A 88 44.88 -69.01 5.61
CA GLY A 88 44.19 -67.88 6.20
C GLY A 88 45.08 -66.97 7.03
N GLY A 89 46.38 -67.22 7.08
CA GLY A 89 47.37 -66.43 7.78
C GLY A 89 47.73 -65.13 6.99
N LEU A 90 47.98 -64.04 7.69
CA LEU A 90 48.44 -62.81 7.10
C LEU A 90 49.87 -62.98 6.58
N LEU A 91 50.04 -62.68 5.27
CA LEU A 91 51.36 -62.74 4.61
C LEU A 91 52.06 -61.39 4.79
N HIS A 92 53.41 -61.41 4.89
CA HIS A 92 54.27 -60.24 4.89
C HIS A 92 53.94 -59.24 6.06
N GLU A 93 53.61 -59.73 7.25
CA GLU A 93 53.26 -58.90 8.41
C GLU A 93 54.35 -57.84 8.72
N GLU A 94 55.65 -58.18 8.52
CA GLU A 94 56.78 -57.24 8.66
C GLU A 94 56.83 -56.16 7.59
N ALA A 95 56.18 -56.37 6.46
CA ALA A 95 56.13 -55.41 5.38
C ALA A 95 55.08 -54.31 5.63
N LEU A 96 54.21 -54.48 6.60
CA LEU A 96 53.17 -53.50 7.01
C LEU A 96 53.72 -52.34 7.87
N ASN A 97 55.03 -52.05 7.80
CA ASN A 97 55.67 -50.93 8.52
C ASN A 97 54.90 -49.62 8.36
N GLY A 98 53.90 -49.35 9.22
CA GLY A 98 53.05 -48.14 9.24
C GLY A 98 51.68 -48.30 8.57
N GLY A 99 51.42 -49.42 7.86
CA GLY A 99 50.10 -49.70 7.30
C GLY A 99 49.13 -50.20 8.37
N LYS A 100 47.90 -49.72 8.36
CA LYS A 100 46.84 -50.16 9.28
C LYS A 100 46.49 -51.64 8.98
N ARG A 101 46.62 -52.51 9.98
CA ARG A 101 46.11 -53.88 9.84
C ARG A 101 44.58 -53.82 9.74
N ILE A 102 44.08 -54.45 8.68
CA ILE A 102 42.64 -54.61 8.49
C ILE A 102 42.17 -55.73 9.42
N GLU A 103 41.30 -55.42 10.37
CA GLU A 103 40.72 -56.43 11.27
C GLU A 103 39.60 -57.19 10.57
N LEU A 104 39.87 -58.46 10.24
CA LEU A 104 38.95 -59.35 9.57
C LEU A 104 38.60 -60.55 10.45
N ASP A 105 37.35 -61.00 10.31
CA ASP A 105 36.91 -62.25 10.88
C ASP A 105 37.33 -63.44 9.98
N GLN A 106 37.56 -64.61 10.56
CA GLN A 106 38.00 -65.79 9.82
C GLN A 106 36.97 -66.23 8.76
N GLU A 107 35.69 -65.97 8.96
CA GLU A 107 34.63 -66.31 8.03
C GLU A 107 34.78 -65.51 6.76
N THR A 108 35.04 -64.20 6.82
CA THR A 108 35.29 -63.31 5.69
C THR A 108 36.53 -63.74 4.89
N ILE A 109 37.63 -64.08 5.61
CA ILE A 109 38.85 -64.56 4.93
C ILE A 109 38.58 -65.88 4.22
N SER A 110 37.93 -66.83 4.86
CA SER A 110 37.57 -68.12 4.28
C SER A 110 36.63 -67.96 3.08
N TYR A 111 35.68 -67.04 3.11
CA TYR A 111 34.79 -66.77 1.98
C TYR A 111 35.60 -66.35 0.74
N VAL A 112 36.55 -65.45 0.88
CA VAL A 112 37.36 -64.97 -0.23
C VAL A 112 38.34 -66.11 -0.73
N LEU A 113 38.98 -66.82 0.18
CA LEU A 113 39.83 -67.94 -0.19
C LEU A 113 39.07 -69.05 -0.96
N ASN A 114 37.75 -69.20 -0.74
CA ASN A 114 36.90 -70.10 -1.53
C ASN A 114 36.42 -69.53 -2.87
N GLY A 115 36.94 -68.36 -3.30
CA GLY A 115 36.69 -67.79 -4.59
C GLY A 115 35.60 -66.72 -4.59
N GLY A 116 35.06 -66.32 -3.42
CA GLY A 116 34.09 -65.25 -3.32
C GLY A 116 34.75 -63.87 -3.37
N VAL A 117 34.15 -62.92 -4.11
CA VAL A 117 34.51 -61.49 -4.05
C VAL A 117 33.76 -60.91 -2.89
N TYR A 118 34.47 -60.43 -1.85
CA TYR A 118 33.86 -59.79 -0.69
C TYR A 118 33.67 -58.29 -0.96
N ARG A 119 32.45 -57.81 -0.71
CA ARG A 119 32.11 -56.37 -0.69
C ARG A 119 31.51 -56.07 0.66
N GLY A 120 32.09 -55.12 1.39
CA GLY A 120 31.58 -54.72 2.69
C GLY A 120 30.13 -54.28 2.59
N SER A 121 29.25 -54.83 3.43
CA SER A 121 27.81 -54.59 3.42
C SER A 121 27.32 -53.74 4.60
N GLU A 122 28.13 -53.60 5.66
CA GLU A 122 27.79 -52.86 6.85
C GLU A 122 27.96 -51.32 6.67
N ARG A 123 27.03 -50.53 7.20
CA ARG A 123 27.20 -49.10 7.25
C ARG A 123 28.33 -48.73 8.23
N GLY A 124 29.35 -48.02 7.75
CA GLY A 124 30.48 -47.57 8.55
C GLY A 124 31.82 -47.77 7.82
N PRO A 125 32.95 -47.73 8.52
CA PRO A 125 34.28 -47.88 7.94
C PRO A 125 34.48 -49.18 7.14
N LYS A 126 33.87 -50.28 7.60
CA LYS A 126 33.92 -51.54 6.90
C LYS A 126 33.10 -51.67 5.64
N SER A 127 32.19 -50.68 5.34
CA SER A 127 31.41 -50.69 4.12
C SER A 127 32.25 -50.51 2.85
N LEU A 128 33.45 -50.01 2.98
CA LEU A 128 34.39 -49.81 1.87
C LEU A 128 35.44 -50.90 1.74
N LEU A 129 35.32 -51.95 2.54
CA LEU A 129 36.25 -53.11 2.48
C LEU A 129 35.96 -53.96 1.22
N VAL A 130 37.01 -54.32 0.49
CA VAL A 130 36.95 -55.22 -0.64
C VAL A 130 37.93 -56.36 -0.43
N GLY A 131 37.49 -57.60 -0.67
CA GLY A 131 38.32 -58.79 -0.68
C GLY A 131 38.25 -59.50 -2.01
N LEU A 132 39.41 -59.79 -2.64
CA LEU A 132 39.51 -60.44 -3.91
C LEU A 132 40.32 -61.78 -3.79
N PRO A 133 39.78 -62.87 -4.32
CA PRO A 133 40.49 -64.13 -4.39
C PRO A 133 41.46 -64.12 -5.58
N PHE A 134 42.59 -64.80 -5.42
CA PHE A 134 43.51 -65.13 -6.57
C PHE A 134 44.22 -66.43 -6.31
N GLU A 135 44.81 -67.01 -7.40
CA GLU A 135 45.45 -68.31 -7.36
C GLU A 135 46.87 -68.20 -7.96
N ILE A 136 47.83 -68.80 -7.29
CA ILE A 136 49.22 -68.92 -7.78
C ILE A 136 49.65 -70.34 -7.56
N GLU A 137 50.17 -70.99 -8.58
CA GLU A 137 50.68 -72.40 -8.55
C GLU A 137 49.71 -73.40 -7.94
N GLY A 138 48.40 -73.22 -8.16
CA GLY A 138 47.37 -74.11 -7.63
C GLY A 138 46.98 -73.83 -6.15
N GLN A 139 47.54 -72.81 -5.51
CA GLN A 139 47.22 -72.42 -4.16
C GLN A 139 46.38 -71.15 -4.18
N ARG A 140 45.41 -71.09 -3.28
CA ARG A 140 44.47 -69.93 -3.17
C ARG A 140 44.95 -68.91 -2.20
N PHE A 141 44.90 -67.63 -2.57
CA PHE A 141 45.27 -66.48 -1.78
C PHE A 141 44.11 -65.51 -1.77
N ALA A 142 44.14 -64.56 -0.85
CA ALA A 142 43.20 -63.47 -0.78
C ALA A 142 43.91 -62.13 -0.57
N VAL A 143 43.45 -61.09 -1.22
CA VAL A 143 43.89 -59.72 -0.95
C VAL A 143 42.69 -58.92 -0.43
N PHE A 144 42.90 -58.24 0.67
CA PHE A 144 41.89 -57.33 1.21
C PHE A 144 42.43 -55.92 1.17
N MET A 145 41.49 -54.97 0.79
CA MET A 145 41.81 -53.59 0.63
C MET A 145 40.80 -52.72 1.37
N GLU A 146 41.30 -51.73 2.09
CA GLU A 146 40.51 -50.69 2.77
C GLU A 146 41.04 -49.30 2.37
N PRO A 147 40.19 -48.36 1.84
CA PRO A 147 40.70 -47.08 1.41
C PRO A 147 41.14 -46.24 2.60
N SER A 148 42.29 -45.57 2.48
CA SER A 148 42.77 -44.61 3.46
C SER A 148 42.05 -43.25 3.30
N ILE A 149 40.83 -43.17 3.79
CA ILE A 149 39.93 -42.01 3.59
C ILE A 149 40.36 -40.79 4.44
N GLY A 150 41.24 -40.96 5.44
CA GLY A 150 41.58 -39.89 6.38
C GLY A 150 42.01 -38.55 5.78
N PRO A 151 43.01 -38.49 4.90
CA PRO A 151 43.46 -37.24 4.27
C PRO A 151 42.42 -36.63 3.32
N PHE A 152 41.70 -37.46 2.57
CA PHE A 152 40.66 -37.05 1.63
C PHE A 152 39.41 -36.54 2.36
N MET A 153 39.02 -37.20 3.46
CA MET A 153 37.92 -36.77 4.28
C MET A 153 38.19 -35.42 4.96
N THR A 154 39.41 -35.16 5.42
CA THR A 154 39.80 -33.87 5.97
C THR A 154 39.74 -32.74 4.92
N LEU A 155 40.10 -33.03 3.69
CA LEU A 155 39.98 -32.08 2.58
C LEU A 155 38.50 -31.77 2.28
N ILE A 156 37.67 -32.81 2.14
CA ILE A 156 36.22 -32.65 1.94
C ILE A 156 35.58 -31.84 3.05
N LEU A 157 35.88 -32.17 4.30
CA LEU A 157 35.34 -31.44 5.45
C LEU A 157 35.74 -29.92 5.44
N ARG A 158 36.99 -29.65 5.01
CA ARG A 158 37.43 -28.24 4.85
C ARG A 158 36.67 -27.53 3.73
N PHE A 159 36.45 -28.19 2.58
CA PHE A 159 35.65 -27.63 1.50
C PHE A 159 34.21 -27.31 1.96
N PHE A 160 33.56 -28.22 2.67
CA PHE A 160 32.24 -28.01 3.25
C PHE A 160 32.22 -26.86 4.27
N GLN A 161 33.25 -26.75 5.10
CA GLN A 161 33.36 -25.63 6.05
C GLN A 161 33.49 -24.27 5.32
N PHE A 162 34.28 -24.18 4.27
CA PHE A 162 34.41 -22.99 3.45
C PHE A 162 33.11 -22.66 2.71
N GLU A 163 32.44 -23.63 2.10
CA GLU A 163 31.15 -23.46 1.44
C GLU A 163 30.07 -22.94 2.40
N LEU A 164 30.00 -23.53 3.61
CA LEU A 164 29.10 -23.08 4.66
C LEU A 164 29.37 -21.61 5.05
N LEU A 165 30.65 -21.28 5.27
CA LEU A 165 31.07 -19.92 5.65
C LEU A 165 30.71 -18.91 4.54
N PHE A 166 31.02 -19.21 3.29
CA PHE A 166 30.68 -18.37 2.13
C PHE A 166 29.17 -18.22 1.95
N SER A 167 28.41 -19.30 2.07
CA SER A 167 26.95 -19.28 1.97
C SER A 167 26.31 -18.42 3.07
N LEU A 168 26.80 -18.51 4.30
CA LEU A 168 26.34 -17.67 5.41
C LEU A 168 26.68 -16.20 5.21
N LEU A 169 27.89 -15.88 4.78
CA LEU A 169 28.32 -14.51 4.55
C LEU A 169 27.54 -13.85 3.40
N PHE A 170 27.51 -14.55 2.25
CA PHE A 170 26.83 -14.02 1.06
C PHE A 170 25.31 -13.94 1.25
N GLY A 171 24.72 -15.01 1.83
CA GLY A 171 23.30 -15.04 2.17
C GLY A 171 22.91 -13.91 3.15
N SER A 172 23.71 -13.70 4.19
CA SER A 172 23.49 -12.62 5.16
C SER A 172 23.58 -11.24 4.49
N ALA A 173 24.56 -11.01 3.63
CA ALA A 173 24.71 -9.75 2.90
C ALA A 173 23.50 -9.47 2.00
N LEU A 174 23.06 -10.46 1.22
CA LEU A 174 21.88 -10.34 0.36
C LEU A 174 20.60 -10.05 1.15
N ILE A 175 20.42 -10.72 2.30
CA ILE A 175 19.26 -10.52 3.18
C ILE A 175 19.27 -9.09 3.76
N LEU A 176 20.42 -8.60 4.20
CA LEU A 176 20.54 -7.24 4.72
C LEU A 176 20.19 -6.20 3.66
N LEU A 177 20.62 -6.40 2.42
CA LEU A 177 20.27 -5.55 1.28
C LEU A 177 18.76 -5.60 0.97
N ALA A 178 18.19 -6.81 0.87
CA ALA A 178 16.76 -7.00 0.62
C ALA A 178 15.90 -6.40 1.73
N ALA A 179 16.28 -6.59 3.01
CA ALA A 179 15.58 -6.02 4.14
C ALA A 179 15.59 -4.48 4.13
N GLN A 180 16.70 -3.85 3.76
CA GLN A 180 16.75 -2.39 3.59
C GLN A 180 15.83 -1.92 2.46
N TYR A 181 15.79 -2.67 1.36
CA TYR A 181 14.99 -2.33 0.18
C TYR A 181 13.48 -2.41 0.43
N ILE A 182 13.02 -3.31 1.30
CA ILE A 182 11.61 -3.51 1.65
C ILE A 182 11.22 -2.75 2.92
N VAL A 183 11.99 -2.88 4.00
CA VAL A 183 11.59 -2.37 5.32
C VAL A 183 11.69 -0.85 5.40
N LYS A 184 12.68 -0.24 4.76
CA LYS A 184 12.88 1.21 4.81
C LYS A 184 11.70 2.03 4.22
N PRO A 185 11.13 1.68 3.04
CA PRO A 185 9.91 2.30 2.52
C PRO A 185 8.70 2.08 3.43
N LEU A 186 8.48 0.87 3.95
CA LEU A 186 7.37 0.58 4.86
C LEU A 186 7.45 1.40 6.15
N LYS A 187 8.64 1.57 6.71
CA LYS A 187 8.86 2.42 7.88
C LYS A 187 8.54 3.90 7.58
N LYS A 188 8.85 4.38 6.35
CA LYS A 188 8.45 5.73 5.92
C LYS A 188 6.94 5.87 5.87
N LEU A 189 6.21 4.90 5.31
CA LEU A 189 4.75 4.89 5.28
C LEU A 189 4.16 4.86 6.69
N THR A 190 4.66 3.99 7.58
CA THR A 190 4.23 3.93 8.99
C THR A 190 4.42 5.28 9.70
N ASN A 191 5.54 5.95 9.48
CA ASN A 191 5.79 7.26 10.07
C ASN A 191 4.84 8.33 9.50
N ALA A 192 4.55 8.27 8.19
CA ALA A 192 3.59 9.15 7.54
C ALA A 192 2.17 8.96 8.11
N THR A 193 1.73 7.69 8.29
CA THR A 193 0.45 7.36 8.94
C THR A 193 0.37 7.95 10.35
N ARG A 194 1.46 7.84 11.12
CA ARG A 194 1.52 8.42 12.49
C ARG A 194 1.49 9.95 12.50
N ARG A 195 1.98 10.63 11.46
CA ARG A 195 1.85 12.08 11.30
C ARG A 195 0.42 12.47 10.94
N MET A 196 -0.18 11.73 9.98
CA MET A 196 -1.59 11.93 9.60
C MET A 196 -2.55 11.78 10.78
N SER A 197 -2.37 10.78 11.63
CA SER A 197 -3.21 10.59 12.83
C SER A 197 -3.11 11.74 13.85
N LYS A 198 -2.11 12.59 13.73
CA LYS A 198 -1.95 13.83 14.53
C LYS A 198 -2.40 15.08 13.77
N GLY A 199 -3.03 14.93 12.59
CA GLY A 199 -3.48 16.05 11.77
C GLY A 199 -2.38 16.75 10.97
N ASP A 200 -1.16 16.18 10.91
CA ASP A 200 -0.08 16.73 10.10
C ASP A 200 -0.10 16.09 8.70
N PHE A 201 -0.58 16.86 7.73
CA PHE A 201 -0.64 16.48 6.30
C PHE A 201 0.41 17.23 5.47
N SER A 202 1.40 17.90 6.10
CA SER A 202 2.38 18.75 5.42
C SER A 202 3.51 17.97 4.72
N PHE A 203 3.50 16.66 4.77
CA PHE A 203 4.53 15.81 4.16
C PHE A 203 4.17 15.39 2.73
N GLU A 204 5.20 15.23 1.91
CA GLU A 204 5.04 14.73 0.56
C GLU A 204 5.66 13.33 0.43
N LEU A 205 4.87 12.38 -0.04
CA LEU A 205 5.32 11.02 -0.35
C LEU A 205 5.46 10.86 -1.86
N ARG A 206 6.70 10.96 -2.34
CA ARG A 206 7.04 10.67 -3.73
C ARG A 206 7.79 9.35 -3.82
N SER A 207 7.47 8.53 -4.82
CA SER A 207 8.18 7.29 -5.12
C SER A 207 8.44 7.18 -6.62
N LYS A 208 9.70 6.93 -6.98
CA LYS A 208 10.11 6.61 -8.37
C LYS A 208 10.03 5.11 -8.66
N ARG A 209 9.66 4.28 -7.68
CA ARG A 209 9.55 2.83 -7.83
C ARG A 209 8.34 2.47 -8.71
N LYS A 210 8.52 1.43 -9.52
CA LYS A 210 7.47 0.89 -10.41
C LYS A 210 6.78 -0.36 -9.86
N ASP A 211 7.23 -0.87 -8.72
CA ASP A 211 6.69 -2.03 -8.02
C ASP A 211 5.48 -1.68 -7.12
N GLU A 212 4.94 -2.68 -6.43
CA GLU A 212 3.77 -2.59 -5.55
C GLU A 212 4.02 -1.63 -4.38
N ILE A 213 5.24 -1.58 -3.86
CA ILE A 213 5.63 -0.62 -2.79
C ILE A 213 5.60 0.81 -3.33
N GLY A 214 6.02 1.01 -4.57
CA GLY A 214 5.93 2.30 -5.26
C GLY A 214 4.49 2.73 -5.49
N GLN A 215 3.62 1.80 -5.92
CA GLN A 215 2.19 2.04 -6.11
C GLN A 215 1.52 2.39 -4.78
N LEU A 216 1.76 1.62 -3.73
CA LEU A 216 1.24 1.88 -2.39
C LEU A 216 1.66 3.27 -1.88
N THR A 217 2.93 3.63 -2.08
CA THR A 217 3.44 4.95 -1.66
C THR A 217 2.74 6.09 -2.39
N ARG A 218 2.48 5.96 -3.68
CA ARG A 218 1.76 6.98 -4.48
C ARG A 218 0.30 7.09 -4.05
N SER A 219 -0.41 5.96 -3.92
CA SER A 219 -1.82 5.94 -3.48
C SER A 219 -1.98 6.56 -2.08
N PHE A 220 -1.06 6.23 -1.16
CA PHE A 220 -1.06 6.83 0.17
C PHE A 220 -0.75 8.33 0.13
N GLY A 221 0.16 8.76 -0.75
CA GLY A 221 0.46 10.19 -0.96
C GLY A 221 -0.75 10.97 -1.50
N SER A 222 -1.50 10.38 -2.45
CA SER A 222 -2.74 10.97 -2.98
C SER A 222 -3.79 11.14 -1.89
N MET A 223 -4.04 10.06 -1.13
CA MET A 223 -4.97 10.08 0.01
C MET A 223 -4.59 11.14 1.06
N ALA A 224 -3.30 11.23 1.40
CA ALA A 224 -2.81 12.23 2.35
C ALA A 224 -3.06 13.67 1.87
N LYS A 225 -2.87 13.93 0.57
CA LYS A 225 -3.14 15.23 -0.05
C LYS A 225 -4.62 15.58 -0.02
N GLU A 226 -5.49 14.63 -0.34
CA GLU A 226 -6.96 14.80 -0.30
C GLU A 226 -7.44 15.10 1.12
N LEU A 227 -7.02 14.30 2.11
CA LEU A 227 -7.35 14.54 3.52
C LEU A 227 -6.81 15.88 4.01
N GLY A 228 -5.60 16.27 3.60
CA GLY A 228 -5.04 17.58 3.94
C GLY A 228 -5.85 18.75 3.33
N THR A 229 -6.41 18.56 2.15
CA THR A 229 -7.30 19.55 1.51
C THR A 229 -8.62 19.65 2.27
N LEU A 230 -9.25 18.51 2.60
CA LEU A 230 -10.47 18.46 3.39
C LEU A 230 -10.31 19.14 4.76
N GLU A 231 -9.19 18.86 5.46
CA GLU A 231 -8.91 19.47 6.76
C GLU A 231 -8.74 21.00 6.65
N LYS A 232 -8.08 21.50 5.62
CA LYS A 232 -7.97 22.94 5.35
C LYS A 232 -9.33 23.58 5.07
N ILE A 233 -10.19 22.91 4.30
CA ILE A 233 -11.55 23.38 4.04
C ILE A 233 -12.33 23.42 5.35
N ARG A 234 -12.26 22.36 6.17
CA ARG A 234 -12.91 22.30 7.49
C ARG A 234 -12.45 23.42 8.43
N GLN A 235 -11.15 23.67 8.51
CA GLN A 235 -10.60 24.73 9.35
C GLN A 235 -11.04 26.11 8.89
N ARG A 236 -11.05 26.37 7.58
CA ARG A 236 -11.57 27.63 7.02
C ARG A 236 -13.04 27.79 7.32
N PHE A 237 -13.84 26.74 7.18
CA PHE A 237 -15.26 26.77 7.51
C PHE A 237 -15.48 27.18 8.98
N VAL A 238 -14.83 26.48 9.92
CA VAL A 238 -14.96 26.81 11.36
C VAL A 238 -14.53 28.25 11.66
N SER A 239 -13.42 28.70 11.05
CA SER A 239 -12.93 30.08 11.22
C SER A 239 -13.95 31.10 10.69
N ASN A 240 -14.49 30.88 9.49
CA ASN A 240 -15.44 31.77 8.85
C ASN A 240 -16.76 31.84 9.63
N VAL A 241 -17.31 30.71 10.11
CA VAL A 241 -18.48 30.66 10.99
C VAL A 241 -18.25 31.51 12.23
N SER A 242 -17.08 31.33 12.86
CA SER A 242 -16.74 32.08 14.07
C SER A 242 -16.72 33.58 13.81
N HIS A 243 -16.12 34.01 12.72
CA HIS A 243 -16.07 35.45 12.35
C HIS A 243 -17.44 36.03 11.99
N GLU A 244 -18.26 35.30 11.19
CA GLU A 244 -19.61 35.77 10.79
C GLU A 244 -20.59 35.78 11.97
N ILE A 245 -20.36 35.05 13.06
CA ILE A 245 -21.13 35.14 14.32
C ILE A 245 -20.59 36.23 15.24
N GLN A 246 -19.27 36.39 15.40
CA GLN A 246 -18.67 37.34 16.32
C GLN A 246 -18.95 38.79 15.94
N SER A 247 -18.97 39.11 14.64
CA SER A 247 -19.20 40.47 14.14
C SER A 247 -20.55 41.04 14.61
N PRO A 248 -21.71 40.44 14.26
CA PRO A 248 -23.02 40.91 14.66
C PRO A 248 -23.21 40.88 16.18
N LEU A 249 -22.71 39.85 16.87
CA LEU A 249 -22.77 39.81 18.34
C LEU A 249 -22.05 40.97 18.99
N THR A 250 -20.91 41.39 18.44
CA THR A 250 -20.16 42.58 18.95
C THR A 250 -20.94 43.85 18.71
N SER A 251 -21.57 44.00 17.52
CA SER A 251 -22.44 45.15 17.21
C SER A 251 -23.64 45.22 18.15
N ILE A 252 -24.39 44.12 18.30
CA ILE A 252 -25.54 44.02 19.20
C ILE A 252 -25.14 44.40 20.64
N LYS A 253 -24.02 43.81 21.13
CA LYS A 253 -23.51 44.13 22.49
C LYS A 253 -23.11 45.57 22.64
N GLY A 254 -22.45 46.16 21.65
CA GLY A 254 -22.03 47.54 21.63
C GLY A 254 -23.20 48.51 21.67
N PHE A 255 -24.19 48.31 20.78
CA PHE A 255 -25.37 49.16 20.70
C PHE A 255 -26.29 49.02 21.93
N THR A 256 -26.46 47.79 22.44
CA THR A 256 -27.20 47.56 23.70
C THR A 256 -26.55 48.30 24.89
N LYS A 257 -25.19 48.28 24.93
CA LYS A 257 -24.45 49.03 25.96
C LYS A 257 -24.64 50.55 25.80
N ALA A 258 -24.62 51.08 24.57
CA ALA A 258 -24.85 52.46 24.27
C ALA A 258 -26.28 52.92 24.70
N LEU A 259 -27.28 52.07 24.37
CA LEU A 259 -28.68 52.30 24.80
C LEU A 259 -28.85 52.40 26.35
N LYS A 260 -28.06 51.62 27.10
CA LYS A 260 -28.08 51.60 28.56
C LYS A 260 -27.35 52.77 29.21
N GLN A 261 -26.32 53.33 28.60
CA GLN A 261 -25.40 54.27 29.23
C GLN A 261 -25.52 55.67 28.74
N LYS A 262 -26.11 55.95 27.56
CA LYS A 262 -26.22 57.31 26.99
C LYS A 262 -27.65 57.78 27.00
N LYS A 263 -27.86 59.01 27.51
CA LYS A 263 -29.07 59.76 27.19
C LYS A 263 -28.97 60.19 25.73
N MET A 264 -29.92 59.78 24.92
CA MET A 264 -29.97 60.07 23.48
C MET A 264 -31.40 60.46 23.08
N ASP A 265 -31.53 61.14 21.96
CA ASP A 265 -32.82 61.47 21.37
C ASP A 265 -33.53 60.21 20.89
N GLU A 266 -34.85 60.28 20.73
CA GLU A 266 -35.66 59.09 20.34
C GLU A 266 -35.31 58.58 18.95
N ASP A 267 -34.95 59.43 18.00
CA ASP A 267 -34.56 59.06 16.68
C ASP A 267 -33.25 58.23 16.68
N SER A 268 -32.27 58.65 17.47
CA SER A 268 -31.01 57.92 17.66
C SER A 268 -31.25 56.57 18.36
N ARG A 269 -32.16 56.54 19.32
CA ARG A 269 -32.56 55.29 19.99
C ARG A 269 -33.22 54.31 19.08
N LEU A 270 -34.19 54.76 18.26
CA LEU A 270 -34.84 53.91 17.25
C LEU A 270 -33.87 53.38 16.23
N ARG A 271 -32.96 54.22 15.72
CA ARG A 271 -31.89 53.72 14.77
C ARG A 271 -31.04 52.58 15.36
N LEU A 272 -30.62 52.72 16.64
CA LEU A 272 -29.83 51.65 17.28
C LEU A 272 -30.65 50.38 17.50
N LEU A 273 -31.93 50.49 17.79
CA LEU A 273 -32.85 49.36 17.93
C LEU A 273 -33.02 48.64 16.58
N THR A 274 -33.23 49.39 15.48
CA THR A 274 -33.31 48.83 14.12
C THR A 274 -32.04 48.09 13.74
N ILE A 275 -30.86 48.65 14.04
CA ILE A 275 -29.59 47.96 13.77
C ILE A 275 -29.48 46.65 14.58
N ILE A 276 -29.94 46.65 15.84
CA ILE A 276 -29.93 45.41 16.65
C ILE A 276 -30.89 44.37 16.07
N GLU A 277 -32.06 44.79 15.61
CA GLU A 277 -33.05 43.94 14.97
C GLU A 277 -32.50 43.35 13.69
N ASP A 278 -31.92 44.13 12.77
CA ASP A 278 -31.27 43.70 11.52
C ASP A 278 -30.15 42.68 11.76
N GLU A 279 -29.29 42.93 12.77
CA GLU A 279 -28.19 42.01 13.10
C GLU A 279 -28.70 40.71 13.72
N THR A 280 -29.83 40.73 14.44
CA THR A 280 -30.47 39.56 15.00
C THR A 280 -31.10 38.69 13.90
N GLU A 281 -31.82 39.32 12.96
CA GLU A 281 -32.33 38.63 11.77
C GLU A 281 -31.22 38.03 10.90
N ARG A 282 -30.10 38.76 10.74
CA ARG A 282 -28.94 38.28 10.04
C ARG A 282 -28.36 37.03 10.70
N LEU A 283 -28.24 36.99 12.03
CA LEU A 283 -27.80 35.81 12.79
C LEU A 283 -28.77 34.63 12.65
N SER A 284 -30.07 34.89 12.66
CA SER A 284 -31.09 33.84 12.45
C SER A 284 -30.92 33.17 11.07
N ARG A 285 -30.85 34.01 10.02
CA ARG A 285 -30.60 33.53 8.65
C ARG A 285 -29.29 32.74 8.50
N LEU A 286 -28.21 33.20 9.15
CA LEU A 286 -26.95 32.46 9.17
C LEU A 286 -27.10 31.08 9.84
N GLY A 287 -27.83 31.02 10.95
CA GLY A 287 -28.13 29.76 11.64
C GLY A 287 -28.92 28.77 10.76
N GLU A 288 -29.95 29.27 10.08
CA GLU A 288 -30.75 28.47 9.14
C GLU A 288 -29.92 27.96 7.98
N ASP A 289 -29.09 28.81 7.34
CA ASP A 289 -28.19 28.46 6.26
C ASP A 289 -27.19 27.37 6.69
N LEU A 290 -26.61 27.46 7.89
CA LEU A 290 -25.69 26.49 8.45
C LEU A 290 -26.35 25.15 8.74
N LEU A 291 -27.54 25.14 9.34
CA LEU A 291 -28.32 23.93 9.58
C LEU A 291 -28.67 23.24 8.27
N GLN A 292 -29.07 24.03 7.27
CA GLN A 292 -29.39 23.48 5.93
C GLN A 292 -28.16 22.90 5.24
N LEU A 293 -27.02 23.61 5.26
CA LEU A 293 -25.78 23.11 4.68
C LEU A 293 -25.35 21.82 5.37
N SER A 294 -25.39 21.78 6.68
CA SER A 294 -25.08 20.58 7.48
C SER A 294 -26.01 19.41 7.12
N ALA A 295 -27.32 19.67 6.99
CA ALA A 295 -28.27 18.63 6.59
C ALA A 295 -28.01 18.10 5.17
N LEU A 296 -27.54 18.94 4.25
CA LEU A 296 -27.18 18.56 2.87
C LEU A 296 -25.84 17.82 2.77
N GLU A 297 -24.93 17.97 3.74
CA GLU A 297 -23.63 17.27 3.77
C GLU A 297 -23.73 15.81 4.23
N TYR A 298 -24.84 15.39 4.87
CA TYR A 298 -25.03 13.99 5.25
C TYR A 298 -25.07 13.08 4.03
N GLU A 299 -24.11 12.15 3.91
CA GLU A 299 -23.97 11.24 2.74
C GLU A 299 -25.17 10.34 2.46
N HIS A 300 -26.06 10.12 3.43
CA HIS A 300 -27.24 9.26 3.32
C HIS A 300 -28.55 10.05 3.27
N LEU A 301 -28.49 11.30 2.83
CA LEU A 301 -29.69 12.11 2.71
C LEU A 301 -30.62 11.52 1.64
N ARG A 302 -31.77 11.01 2.05
CA ARG A 302 -32.82 10.58 1.11
C ARG A 302 -33.56 11.84 0.64
N LEU A 303 -33.56 12.06 -0.68
CA LEU A 303 -34.41 13.07 -1.30
C LEU A 303 -35.87 12.58 -1.28
N ASN A 304 -36.79 13.48 -1.01
CA ASN A 304 -38.22 13.22 -1.16
C ASN A 304 -38.64 13.55 -2.60
N LEU A 305 -38.33 12.61 -3.53
CA LEU A 305 -38.55 12.83 -4.95
C LEU A 305 -40.04 12.70 -5.30
N GLY A 306 -40.56 13.71 -5.99
CA GLY A 306 -41.91 13.77 -6.51
C GLY A 306 -41.97 14.45 -7.89
N ALA A 307 -43.09 14.33 -8.57
CA ALA A 307 -43.35 15.06 -9.79
C ALA A 307 -43.52 16.56 -9.50
N LEU A 308 -42.68 17.39 -10.09
CA LEU A 308 -42.62 18.82 -9.85
C LEU A 308 -42.79 19.60 -11.16
N ARG A 309 -43.78 20.48 -11.22
CA ARG A 309 -43.94 21.49 -12.27
C ARG A 309 -42.96 22.64 -12.04
N LEU A 310 -41.88 22.59 -12.82
CA LEU A 310 -40.74 23.50 -12.65
C LEU A 310 -41.10 24.95 -13.00
N ASP A 311 -41.91 25.14 -14.05
CA ASP A 311 -42.40 26.45 -14.48
C ASP A 311 -43.29 27.12 -13.41
N GLU A 312 -44.17 26.36 -12.76
CA GLU A 312 -45.01 26.87 -11.66
C GLU A 312 -44.19 27.24 -10.43
N GLN A 313 -43.21 26.40 -10.09
CA GLN A 313 -42.34 26.66 -8.96
C GLN A 313 -41.51 27.94 -9.16
N LEU A 314 -40.94 28.14 -10.35
CA LEU A 314 -40.19 29.36 -10.69
C LEU A 314 -41.08 30.61 -10.58
N ARG A 315 -42.34 30.56 -11.09
CA ARG A 315 -43.28 31.69 -10.93
C ARG A 315 -43.56 31.98 -9.47
N LYS A 316 -43.82 30.98 -8.65
CA LYS A 316 -44.03 31.12 -7.20
C LYS A 316 -42.80 31.75 -6.52
N CYS A 317 -41.58 31.37 -6.89
CA CYS A 317 -40.33 31.94 -6.35
C CYS A 317 -40.24 33.44 -6.68
N VAL A 318 -40.49 33.83 -7.93
CA VAL A 318 -40.44 35.24 -8.33
C VAL A 318 -41.48 36.08 -7.57
N ILE A 319 -42.72 35.60 -7.43
CA ILE A 319 -43.80 36.28 -6.68
C ILE A 319 -43.40 36.39 -5.21
N SER A 320 -42.85 35.34 -4.59
CA SER A 320 -42.45 35.39 -3.17
C SER A 320 -41.34 36.39 -2.88
N LEU A 321 -40.55 36.76 -3.88
CA LEU A 321 -39.47 37.74 -3.78
C LEU A 321 -39.88 39.15 -4.20
N GLU A 322 -41.16 39.41 -4.52
CA GLU A 322 -41.68 40.74 -4.91
C GLU A 322 -41.33 41.85 -3.91
N PRO A 323 -41.40 41.66 -2.59
CA PRO A 323 -40.98 42.67 -1.64
C PRO A 323 -39.51 43.10 -1.77
N GLN A 324 -38.65 42.29 -2.40
CA GLN A 324 -37.23 42.57 -2.56
C GLN A 324 -36.92 43.25 -3.89
N TRP A 325 -37.61 42.89 -4.98
CA TRP A 325 -37.35 43.44 -6.32
C TRP A 325 -38.21 44.66 -6.67
N ALA A 326 -39.45 44.73 -6.18
CA ALA A 326 -40.35 45.85 -6.51
C ALA A 326 -39.80 47.21 -5.99
N PRO A 327 -39.23 47.37 -4.79
CA PRO A 327 -38.64 48.62 -4.33
C PRO A 327 -37.47 49.11 -5.16
N LYS A 328 -36.78 48.20 -5.89
CA LYS A 328 -35.69 48.51 -6.81
C LYS A 328 -36.14 48.78 -8.26
N ASN A 329 -37.43 48.69 -8.53
CA ASN A 329 -38.02 48.82 -9.85
C ASN A 329 -37.40 47.89 -10.89
N LEU A 330 -37.05 46.63 -10.46
CA LEU A 330 -36.44 45.65 -11.38
C LEU A 330 -37.46 45.09 -12.35
N ARG A 331 -37.01 44.91 -13.59
CA ARG A 331 -37.81 44.21 -14.62
C ARG A 331 -37.47 42.75 -14.63
N ILE A 332 -38.48 41.88 -14.35
CA ILE A 332 -38.29 40.44 -14.38
C ILE A 332 -39.05 39.84 -15.55
N GLU A 333 -38.33 39.22 -16.48
CA GLU A 333 -38.91 38.55 -17.67
C GLU A 333 -38.84 37.04 -17.47
N LEU A 334 -39.97 36.35 -17.72
CA LEU A 334 -40.13 34.92 -17.56
C LEU A 334 -40.46 34.27 -18.92
N GLU A 335 -39.60 33.42 -19.42
CA GLU A 335 -39.83 32.55 -20.61
C GLU A 335 -39.77 31.10 -20.14
N LEU A 336 -40.90 30.54 -19.70
CA LEU A 336 -40.97 29.26 -19.05
C LEU A 336 -41.81 28.27 -19.87
N GLU A 337 -41.16 27.22 -20.37
CA GLU A 337 -41.83 26.04 -20.94
C GLU A 337 -42.45 25.23 -19.79
N GLU A 338 -43.56 24.55 -20.06
CA GLU A 338 -44.16 23.58 -19.14
C GLU A 338 -43.25 22.35 -19.05
N ILE A 339 -42.56 22.20 -17.91
CA ILE A 339 -41.59 21.12 -17.66
C ILE A 339 -41.91 20.46 -16.36
N GLU A 340 -42.13 19.16 -16.41
CA GLU A 340 -42.21 18.30 -15.22
C GLU A 340 -40.86 17.59 -15.00
N VAL A 341 -40.36 17.65 -13.76
CA VAL A 341 -39.13 16.96 -13.33
C VAL A 341 -39.41 16.13 -12.10
N HIS A 342 -38.70 15.01 -11.96
CA HIS A 342 -38.75 14.20 -10.73
C HIS A 342 -37.71 14.69 -9.73
N ALA A 343 -38.10 15.48 -8.76
CA ALA A 343 -37.18 16.20 -7.88
C ALA A 343 -37.77 16.38 -6.45
N ASP A 344 -36.91 16.78 -5.50
CA ASP A 344 -37.33 17.19 -4.16
C ASP A 344 -37.79 18.65 -4.22
N GLU A 345 -39.10 18.86 -4.13
CA GLU A 345 -39.77 20.16 -4.31
C GLU A 345 -39.21 21.23 -3.38
N ASP A 346 -39.06 20.94 -2.10
CA ASP A 346 -38.59 21.91 -1.09
C ASP A 346 -37.13 22.33 -1.35
N ARG A 347 -36.30 21.39 -1.76
CA ARG A 347 -34.88 21.67 -2.04
C ARG A 347 -34.71 22.45 -3.33
N VAL A 348 -35.41 22.06 -4.39
CA VAL A 348 -35.38 22.78 -5.66
C VAL A 348 -35.98 24.18 -5.53
N TYR A 349 -37.03 24.35 -4.71
CA TYR A 349 -37.54 25.69 -4.37
C TYR A 349 -36.47 26.59 -3.73
N ARG A 350 -35.71 26.04 -2.76
CA ARG A 350 -34.61 26.78 -2.10
C ARG A 350 -33.46 27.09 -3.07
N LEU A 351 -33.18 26.20 -4.04
CA LEU A 351 -32.19 26.48 -5.09
C LEU A 351 -32.58 27.74 -5.85
N TRP A 352 -33.86 27.84 -6.31
CA TRP A 352 -34.33 29.01 -7.06
C TRP A 352 -34.34 30.28 -6.20
N ILE A 353 -34.83 30.21 -4.99
CA ILE A 353 -34.80 31.34 -4.06
C ILE A 353 -33.38 31.88 -3.89
N ASN A 354 -32.37 31.02 -3.72
CA ASN A 354 -31.00 31.48 -3.57
C ASN A 354 -30.45 32.14 -4.84
N LEU A 355 -30.73 31.61 -6.03
CA LEU A 355 -30.26 32.19 -7.29
C LEU A 355 -30.97 33.51 -7.58
N LEU A 356 -32.30 33.57 -7.44
CA LEU A 356 -33.10 34.73 -7.72
C LEU A 356 -32.80 35.84 -6.69
N SER A 357 -32.68 35.53 -5.41
CA SER A 357 -32.30 36.49 -4.38
C SER A 357 -30.92 37.09 -4.63
N ASN A 358 -29.96 36.30 -5.12
CA ASN A 358 -28.66 36.82 -5.52
C ASN A 358 -28.78 37.75 -6.75
N ALA A 359 -29.53 37.38 -7.78
CA ALA A 359 -29.77 38.21 -8.95
C ALA A 359 -30.39 39.55 -8.54
N ILE A 360 -31.47 39.54 -7.72
CA ILE A 360 -32.12 40.74 -7.20
C ILE A 360 -31.17 41.59 -6.37
N LYS A 361 -30.33 40.97 -5.56
CA LYS A 361 -29.40 41.65 -4.65
C LYS A 361 -28.34 42.44 -5.42
N PHE A 362 -27.72 41.79 -6.44
CA PHE A 362 -26.58 42.36 -7.17
C PHE A 362 -26.96 43.18 -8.40
N THR A 363 -28.23 43.17 -8.79
CA THR A 363 -28.78 44.06 -9.80
C THR A 363 -29.10 45.42 -9.19
N GLY A 364 -28.64 46.50 -9.84
CA GLY A 364 -28.94 47.88 -9.45
C GLY A 364 -30.40 48.24 -9.69
N PRO A 365 -30.86 49.42 -9.19
CA PRO A 365 -32.19 49.97 -9.53
C PRO A 365 -32.40 50.02 -11.04
N ASP A 366 -33.64 49.83 -11.48
CA ASP A 366 -34.07 49.80 -12.89
C ASP A 366 -33.40 48.76 -13.79
N GLY A 367 -32.71 47.74 -13.18
CA GLY A 367 -32.08 46.66 -13.90
C GLY A 367 -33.05 45.56 -14.29
N GLU A 368 -32.50 44.55 -15.03
CA GLU A 368 -33.30 43.48 -15.61
C GLU A 368 -32.82 42.10 -15.14
N ILE A 369 -33.77 41.18 -14.92
CA ILE A 369 -33.51 39.76 -14.61
C ILE A 369 -34.33 38.90 -15.60
N PHE A 370 -33.64 37.97 -16.27
CA PHE A 370 -34.25 37.05 -17.19
C PHE A 370 -34.22 35.63 -16.63
N VAL A 371 -35.37 34.96 -16.60
CA VAL A 371 -35.47 33.56 -16.18
C VAL A 371 -36.06 32.77 -17.30
N THR A 372 -35.29 31.82 -17.83
CA THR A 372 -35.78 30.92 -18.89
C THR A 372 -35.74 29.49 -18.45
N ALA A 373 -36.75 28.69 -18.78
CA ALA A 373 -36.77 27.26 -18.56
C ALA A 373 -37.15 26.56 -19.85
N LYS A 374 -36.27 25.68 -20.34
CA LYS A 374 -36.45 24.95 -21.61
C LYS A 374 -36.12 23.47 -21.42
N ARG A 375 -36.89 22.62 -22.09
CA ARG A 375 -36.61 21.19 -22.15
C ARG A 375 -35.62 20.91 -23.29
N LYS A 376 -34.56 20.17 -23.00
CA LYS A 376 -33.61 19.70 -24.00
C LYS A 376 -33.35 18.19 -23.80
N GLY A 377 -34.07 17.38 -24.61
CA GLY A 377 -34.00 15.93 -24.50
C GLY A 377 -34.58 15.43 -23.16
N ASP A 378 -33.77 14.75 -22.36
CA ASP A 378 -34.05 14.20 -21.03
C ASP A 378 -33.70 15.15 -19.89
N LYS A 379 -33.41 16.44 -20.18
CA LYS A 379 -32.98 17.42 -19.20
C LYS A 379 -33.85 18.68 -19.25
N ALA A 380 -34.06 19.29 -18.10
CA ALA A 380 -34.54 20.64 -17.92
C ALA A 380 -33.34 21.59 -17.79
N ILE A 381 -33.33 22.68 -18.55
CA ILE A 381 -32.33 23.73 -18.50
C ILE A 381 -33.00 25.00 -18.00
N VAL A 382 -32.52 25.54 -16.88
CA VAL A 382 -32.98 26.84 -16.37
C VAL A 382 -31.82 27.80 -16.41
N LEU A 383 -32.06 28.98 -17.02
CA LEU A 383 -31.11 30.11 -16.98
C LEU A 383 -31.68 31.21 -16.10
N VAL A 384 -30.86 31.74 -15.23
CA VAL A 384 -31.13 32.94 -14.46
C VAL A 384 -30.02 33.95 -14.78
N ARG A 385 -30.39 35.00 -15.55
CA ARG A 385 -29.48 36.07 -15.96
C ARG A 385 -29.86 37.37 -15.37
N ASP A 386 -28.89 38.11 -14.88
CA ASP A 386 -29.05 39.45 -14.33
C ASP A 386 -28.15 40.47 -15.09
N THR A 387 -28.51 41.77 -14.99
CA THR A 387 -27.70 42.87 -15.50
C THR A 387 -26.95 43.59 -14.39
N GLY A 388 -26.52 42.81 -13.41
CA GLY A 388 -25.86 43.32 -12.21
C GLY A 388 -24.38 43.63 -12.39
N SER A 389 -23.67 43.74 -11.24
CA SER A 389 -22.26 44.13 -11.23
C SER A 389 -21.30 43.12 -11.84
N GLY A 390 -21.76 41.88 -12.10
CA GLY A 390 -20.93 40.79 -12.58
C GLY A 390 -19.90 40.27 -11.56
N ILE A 391 -19.16 39.22 -11.98
CA ILE A 391 -18.18 38.50 -11.16
C ILE A 391 -16.86 38.45 -11.94
N PRO A 392 -15.72 38.80 -11.32
CA PRO A 392 -14.41 38.65 -11.95
C PRO A 392 -14.09 37.18 -12.30
N GLU A 393 -13.42 36.95 -13.43
CA GLU A 393 -13.10 35.60 -13.94
C GLU A 393 -12.33 34.75 -12.90
N ASN A 394 -11.39 35.37 -12.17
CA ASN A 394 -10.61 34.70 -11.13
C ASN A 394 -11.45 34.15 -9.97
N ASP A 395 -12.65 34.70 -9.77
CA ASP A 395 -13.54 34.35 -8.66
C ASP A 395 -14.55 33.27 -9.03
N LEU A 396 -14.83 33.07 -10.32
CA LEU A 396 -15.85 32.13 -10.81
C LEU A 396 -15.69 30.71 -10.29
N SER A 397 -14.46 30.25 -10.13
CA SER A 397 -14.17 28.91 -9.58
C SER A 397 -14.42 28.79 -8.07
N SER A 398 -14.48 29.91 -7.35
CA SER A 398 -14.55 29.97 -5.89
C SER A 398 -15.94 30.33 -5.34
N ILE A 399 -16.84 30.89 -6.16
CA ILE A 399 -18.16 31.39 -5.70
C ILE A 399 -19.08 30.32 -5.10
N PHE A 400 -18.83 29.05 -5.40
CA PHE A 400 -19.56 27.90 -4.83
C PHE A 400 -18.97 27.40 -3.51
N GLN A 401 -17.84 27.96 -3.04
CA GLN A 401 -17.27 27.63 -1.74
C GLN A 401 -18.06 28.35 -0.63
N PRO A 402 -18.37 27.68 0.49
CA PRO A 402 -19.05 28.31 1.63
C PRO A 402 -18.28 29.55 2.11
N PHE A 403 -19.01 30.63 2.44
CA PHE A 403 -18.49 31.92 2.93
C PHE A 403 -17.64 32.70 1.93
N TYR A 404 -17.57 32.28 0.65
CA TYR A 404 -16.84 33.02 -0.36
C TYR A 404 -17.62 34.31 -0.76
N LYS A 405 -16.91 35.44 -0.85
CA LYS A 405 -17.43 36.73 -1.26
C LYS A 405 -16.42 37.35 -2.24
N ALA A 406 -16.85 37.65 -3.47
CA ALA A 406 -15.97 38.20 -4.51
C ALA A 406 -15.48 39.62 -4.15
N ASP A 407 -16.29 40.43 -3.43
CA ASP A 407 -15.93 41.76 -2.93
C ASP A 407 -16.39 41.95 -1.47
N PRO A 408 -15.47 41.78 -0.50
CA PRO A 408 -15.81 41.97 0.92
C PRO A 408 -16.28 43.37 1.29
N SER A 409 -15.88 44.40 0.52
CA SER A 409 -16.18 45.82 0.85
C SER A 409 -17.59 46.21 0.46
N ARG A 410 -18.14 45.68 -0.61
CA ARG A 410 -19.50 45.96 -1.10
C ARG A 410 -20.57 45.13 -0.40
N THR A 411 -20.23 44.01 0.19
CA THR A 411 -21.17 43.06 0.81
C THR A 411 -21.54 43.41 2.26
N SER A 412 -20.81 44.29 2.94
CA SER A 412 -21.18 44.73 4.30
C SER A 412 -22.51 45.51 4.36
N ALA A 413 -22.86 46.21 3.29
CA ALA A 413 -24.13 46.93 3.19
C ALA A 413 -25.31 46.04 2.67
N SER A 414 -25.02 44.89 2.05
CA SER A 414 -26.03 44.07 1.36
C SER A 414 -26.33 42.72 2.00
N GLY A 415 -25.74 42.40 3.16
CA GLY A 415 -26.24 41.38 4.09
C GLY A 415 -26.25 39.91 3.64
N GLY A 416 -25.23 39.40 2.86
CA GLY A 416 -25.17 37.98 2.51
C GLY A 416 -24.06 37.23 3.22
N ASN A 417 -24.34 36.00 3.68
CA ASN A 417 -23.40 35.15 4.44
C ASN A 417 -22.42 34.38 3.55
N GLY A 418 -22.60 34.41 2.18
CA GLY A 418 -21.76 33.66 1.25
C GLY A 418 -21.99 32.12 1.26
N ILE A 419 -23.12 31.67 1.81
CA ILE A 419 -23.48 30.26 1.91
C ILE A 419 -24.45 29.85 0.78
N GLY A 420 -25.30 30.79 0.29
CA GLY A 420 -26.39 30.48 -0.65
C GLY A 420 -25.96 29.74 -1.91
N LEU A 421 -24.85 30.13 -2.59
CA LEU A 421 -24.38 29.46 -3.79
C LEU A 421 -23.79 28.08 -3.49
N SER A 422 -23.22 27.85 -2.31
CA SER A 422 -22.78 26.51 -1.91
C SER A 422 -23.97 25.56 -1.65
N ILE A 423 -25.06 26.07 -1.12
CA ILE A 423 -26.34 25.34 -0.99
C ILE A 423 -26.88 25.00 -2.38
N VAL A 424 -26.91 25.97 -3.31
CA VAL A 424 -27.30 25.74 -4.71
C VAL A 424 -26.49 24.60 -5.34
N LYS A 425 -25.18 24.69 -5.27
CA LYS A 425 -24.29 23.65 -5.83
C LYS A 425 -24.59 22.27 -5.24
N ARG A 426 -24.76 22.19 -3.92
CA ARG A 426 -25.04 20.92 -3.26
C ARG A 426 -26.40 20.32 -3.63
N ILE A 427 -27.44 21.17 -3.76
CA ILE A 427 -28.76 20.71 -4.22
C ILE A 427 -28.70 20.19 -5.64
N VAL A 428 -28.01 20.89 -6.56
CA VAL A 428 -27.81 20.46 -7.93
C VAL A 428 -27.08 19.12 -8.00
N ASP A 429 -26.01 18.97 -7.21
CA ASP A 429 -25.22 17.72 -7.18
C ASP A 429 -26.06 16.53 -6.65
N LEU A 430 -26.88 16.76 -5.60
CA LEU A 430 -27.78 15.75 -5.05
C LEU A 430 -28.86 15.31 -6.07
N HIS A 431 -29.26 16.19 -6.98
CA HIS A 431 -30.20 15.89 -8.06
C HIS A 431 -29.48 15.42 -9.35
N HIS A 432 -28.20 15.06 -9.28
CA HIS A 432 -27.39 14.62 -10.42
C HIS A 432 -27.39 15.62 -11.59
N GLY A 433 -27.58 16.90 -11.27
CA GLY A 433 -27.58 18.01 -12.19
C GLY A 433 -26.21 18.63 -12.38
N GLU A 434 -26.20 19.73 -13.15
CA GLU A 434 -25.01 20.53 -13.41
C GLU A 434 -25.34 22.01 -13.25
N ILE A 435 -24.46 22.81 -12.64
CA ILE A 435 -24.54 24.27 -12.61
C ILE A 435 -23.31 24.88 -13.24
N GLN A 436 -23.52 25.81 -14.15
CA GLN A 436 -22.50 26.61 -14.84
C GLN A 436 -22.78 28.09 -14.59
N VAL A 437 -21.71 28.90 -14.60
CA VAL A 437 -21.80 30.37 -14.45
C VAL A 437 -21.00 31.03 -15.55
N THR A 438 -21.57 32.08 -16.13
CA THR A 438 -20.91 32.97 -17.08
C THR A 438 -21.13 34.38 -16.60
N SER A 439 -20.05 35.15 -16.41
CA SER A 439 -20.15 36.52 -15.91
C SER A 439 -18.94 37.34 -16.31
N SER A 440 -19.16 38.64 -16.51
CA SER A 440 -18.11 39.64 -16.71
C SER A 440 -18.40 40.87 -15.85
N PRO A 441 -17.38 41.51 -15.28
CA PRO A 441 -17.59 42.73 -14.47
C PRO A 441 -18.33 43.82 -15.24
N GLY A 442 -19.47 44.26 -14.71
CA GLY A 442 -20.33 45.28 -15.31
C GLY A 442 -21.32 44.81 -16.35
N GLU A 443 -21.28 43.54 -16.79
CA GLU A 443 -22.19 42.97 -17.79
C GLU A 443 -23.24 42.02 -17.21
N GLY A 444 -23.19 41.80 -15.86
CA GLY A 444 -24.11 40.92 -15.15
C GLY A 444 -23.61 39.46 -15.07
N THR A 445 -24.52 38.61 -14.59
CA THR A 445 -24.21 37.17 -14.35
C THR A 445 -25.31 36.31 -14.92
N GLU A 446 -24.93 35.19 -15.54
CA GLU A 446 -25.83 34.12 -15.98
C GLU A 446 -25.48 32.81 -15.25
N PHE A 447 -26.44 32.28 -14.52
CA PHE A 447 -26.40 30.92 -13.97
C PHE A 447 -27.23 29.99 -14.83
N LYS A 448 -26.62 28.88 -15.27
CA LYS A 448 -27.27 27.82 -16.00
C LYS A 448 -27.34 26.57 -15.15
N VAL A 449 -28.55 26.17 -14.80
CA VAL A 449 -28.81 24.93 -14.04
C VAL A 449 -29.41 23.91 -14.99
N THR A 450 -28.85 22.71 -15.01
CA THR A 450 -29.34 21.57 -15.78
C THR A 450 -29.75 20.46 -14.81
N LEU A 451 -31.01 20.04 -14.84
CA LEU A 451 -31.54 18.94 -14.03
C LEU A 451 -32.02 17.82 -14.95
N PRO A 452 -31.78 16.54 -14.65
CA PRO A 452 -32.41 15.45 -15.35
C PRO A 452 -33.93 15.47 -15.11
N LEU A 453 -34.72 15.10 -16.12
CA LEU A 453 -36.20 15.02 -15.96
C LEU A 453 -36.54 13.87 -14.99
N ASP A 454 -35.89 12.73 -15.16
CA ASP A 454 -36.01 11.58 -14.27
C ASP A 454 -34.70 11.36 -13.51
N GLN A 455 -34.79 11.14 -12.20
CA GLN A 455 -33.62 10.80 -11.41
C GLN A 455 -33.19 9.35 -11.73
N PRO A 456 -31.90 9.06 -11.91
CA PRO A 456 -31.44 7.70 -12.06
C PRO A 456 -31.89 6.88 -10.84
N SER A 457 -32.66 5.81 -11.08
CA SER A 457 -33.11 4.94 -9.99
C SER A 457 -31.88 4.42 -9.25
N ASN A 458 -31.76 4.78 -7.98
CA ASN A 458 -30.74 4.25 -7.08
C ASN A 458 -31.04 2.75 -6.90
N LYS A 459 -30.60 1.91 -7.84
CA LYS A 459 -30.59 0.46 -7.62
C LYS A 459 -29.53 0.20 -6.56
N MET A 460 -30.00 -0.09 -5.32
CA MET A 460 -29.20 -0.70 -4.26
C MET A 460 -28.53 -1.99 -4.74
#